data_62bb51bbdf63c603b207fe4530b53517
#
_entry.id   62bb51bbdf63c603b207fe4530b53517
#
_cell.length_a   1.000
_cell.length_b   1.000
_cell.length_c   1.000
_cell.angle_alpha   90.00
_cell.angle_beta   90.00
_cell.angle_gamma   90.00
#
_symmetry.space_group_name_H-M   'P 1'
#
loop_
_entity.id
_entity.type
_entity.pdbx_description
1 polymer ?
#
loop_
_entity_poly.entity_id
_entity_poly.type
_entity_poly.pdbx_seq_one_letter_code
_entity_poly.pdbx_strand_id
1 'polypeptide(L)'
;MDALFHLRDMIASLDVPLTDDLCARARLPRNDDLYALNGAAAPAPEELAGAYAGSTTLAGRVLLLRPFYVRAVLPALCAPGGGAAERNACIAADTACLNSLARRLALSIHVATRKREALPDALQTALGTGDPARVENAITNLSVEAGVLARVEARARKNGADADTVRRLAVLYADVLIPLSRKIQVHGLLAEA
;
A
#
# COMPACT_ATOMS: atom_id res chain seq x y z
N MET A 1 13.64 19.46 14.44
CA MET A 1 13.24 18.02 14.29
C MET A 1 12.90 17.80 12.85
N ASP A 2 13.51 16.82 12.18
CA ASP A 2 13.37 16.61 10.73
C ASP A 2 11.93 16.23 10.40
N ALA A 3 11.26 16.98 9.52
CA ALA A 3 9.87 16.76 9.11
C ALA A 3 9.68 15.38 8.42
N LEU A 4 10.72 14.86 7.76
CA LEU A 4 10.72 13.52 7.19
C LEU A 4 10.77 12.44 8.29
N PHE A 5 11.44 12.71 9.42
CA PHE A 5 11.46 11.77 10.54
C PHE A 5 10.05 11.62 11.14
N HIS A 6 9.36 12.72 11.38
CA HIS A 6 7.98 12.68 11.88
C HIS A 6 7.02 11.94 10.94
N LEU A 7 7.15 12.13 9.62
CA LEU A 7 6.36 11.36 8.65
C LEU A 7 6.66 9.87 8.68
N ARG A 8 7.92 9.46 8.88
CA ARG A 8 8.28 8.04 9.03
C ARG A 8 7.63 7.42 10.25
N ASP A 9 7.55 8.15 11.37
CA ASP A 9 6.85 7.70 12.57
C ASP A 9 5.34 7.58 12.34
N MET A 10 4.73 8.54 11.65
CA MET A 10 3.32 8.45 11.24
C MET A 10 3.06 7.24 10.33
N ILE A 11 3.93 6.98 9.36
CA ILE A 11 3.86 5.80 8.50
C ILE A 11 3.94 4.52 9.34
N ALA A 12 4.92 4.43 10.24
CA ALA A 12 5.08 3.29 11.12
C ALA A 12 3.85 3.07 12.02
N SER A 13 3.21 4.15 12.50
CA SER A 13 1.98 4.06 13.28
C SER A 13 0.79 3.53 12.48
N LEU A 14 0.69 3.86 11.18
CA LEU A 14 -0.37 3.36 10.29
C LEU A 14 -0.08 1.95 9.74
N ASP A 15 1.19 1.52 9.71
CA ASP A 15 1.53 0.13 9.38
C ASP A 15 0.99 -0.85 10.42
N VAL A 16 0.81 -0.41 11.68
CA VAL A 16 0.27 -1.26 12.76
C VAL A 16 -1.16 -1.72 12.47
N PRO A 17 -2.18 -0.83 12.35
CA PRO A 17 -3.55 -1.24 12.07
C PRO A 17 -3.67 -1.94 10.70
N LEU A 18 -2.93 -1.52 9.68
CA LEU A 18 -2.94 -2.19 8.39
C LEU A 18 -2.45 -3.64 8.51
N THR A 19 -1.35 -3.88 9.22
CA THR A 19 -0.84 -5.24 9.43
C THR A 19 -1.82 -6.09 10.24
N ASP A 20 -2.47 -5.52 11.25
CA ASP A 20 -3.47 -6.21 12.06
C ASP A 20 -4.68 -6.64 11.22
N ASP A 21 -5.20 -5.73 10.39
CA ASP A 21 -6.32 -5.99 9.50
C ASP A 21 -5.96 -7.05 8.45
N LEU A 22 -4.77 -6.96 7.84
CA LEU A 22 -4.28 -7.95 6.88
C LEU A 22 -4.08 -9.33 7.53
N CYS A 23 -3.55 -9.39 8.76
CA CYS A 23 -3.47 -10.64 9.51
C CYS A 23 -4.85 -11.25 9.80
N ALA A 24 -5.82 -10.44 10.16
CA ALA A 24 -7.19 -10.89 10.39
C ALA A 24 -7.82 -11.42 9.09
N ARG A 25 -7.62 -10.71 7.98
CA ARG A 25 -8.12 -11.11 6.66
C ARG A 25 -7.46 -12.39 6.13
N ALA A 26 -6.17 -12.59 6.37
CA ALA A 26 -5.42 -13.78 5.95
C ALA A 26 -5.94 -15.09 6.58
N ARG A 27 -6.64 -15.02 7.71
CA ARG A 27 -7.27 -16.17 8.37
C ARG A 27 -8.56 -16.62 7.70
N LEU A 28 -9.10 -15.83 6.79
CA LEU A 28 -10.32 -16.11 6.05
C LEU A 28 -9.97 -16.53 4.62
N PRO A 29 -10.80 -17.40 4.00
CA PRO A 29 -10.62 -17.76 2.59
C PRO A 29 -10.82 -16.54 1.70
N ARG A 30 -10.28 -16.59 0.46
CA ARG A 30 -10.42 -15.50 -0.50
C ARG A 30 -11.87 -15.19 -0.82
N ASN A 31 -12.71 -16.21 -0.92
CA ASN A 31 -14.16 -16.13 -1.16
C ASN A 31 -14.49 -15.39 -2.47
N ASP A 32 -13.99 -15.92 -3.58
CA ASP A 32 -14.04 -15.32 -4.93
C ASP A 32 -15.45 -14.96 -5.40
N ASP A 33 -16.48 -15.70 -4.94
CA ASP A 33 -17.89 -15.46 -5.27
C ASP A 33 -18.40 -14.09 -4.78
N LEU A 34 -17.68 -13.45 -3.84
CA LEU A 34 -18.01 -12.09 -3.36
C LEU A 34 -17.67 -11.00 -4.39
N TYR A 35 -16.75 -11.31 -5.32
CA TYR A 35 -16.12 -10.31 -6.16
C TYR A 35 -16.39 -10.58 -7.62
N ALA A 36 -17.64 -10.35 -8.07
CA ALA A 36 -18.01 -10.41 -9.49
C ALA A 36 -17.28 -9.31 -10.29
N LEU A 37 -15.99 -9.47 -10.50
CA LEU A 37 -15.14 -8.50 -11.20
C LEU A 37 -15.11 -8.74 -12.71
N ASN A 38 -16.17 -9.18 -13.32
CA ASN A 38 -16.43 -9.25 -14.78
C ASN A 38 -15.16 -9.36 -15.69
N GLY A 39 -14.18 -10.16 -15.29
CA GLY A 39 -12.95 -10.41 -16.06
C GLY A 39 -11.99 -9.24 -16.26
N ALA A 40 -12.32 -8.02 -15.78
CA ALA A 40 -11.42 -6.88 -15.95
C ALA A 40 -10.11 -7.04 -15.15
N ALA A 41 -8.95 -6.71 -15.71
CA ALA A 41 -7.65 -6.78 -15.04
C ALA A 41 -7.55 -5.81 -13.86
N ALA A 42 -6.62 -6.02 -12.92
CA ALA A 42 -6.29 -4.99 -11.92
C ALA A 42 -5.85 -3.71 -12.66
N PRO A 43 -6.20 -2.50 -12.16
CA PRO A 43 -5.65 -1.28 -12.73
C PRO A 43 -4.12 -1.30 -12.63
N ALA A 44 -3.44 -0.77 -13.64
CA ALA A 44 -2.00 -0.62 -13.59
C ALA A 44 -1.60 0.25 -12.38
N PRO A 45 -0.53 -0.07 -11.65
CA PRO A 45 -0.12 0.71 -10.49
C PRO A 45 0.09 2.20 -10.78
N GLU A 46 0.54 2.54 -11.97
CA GLU A 46 0.74 3.91 -12.43
C GLU A 46 -0.58 4.68 -12.58
N GLU A 47 -1.57 4.06 -13.21
CA GLU A 47 -2.92 4.64 -13.39
C GLU A 47 -3.61 4.82 -12.02
N LEU A 48 -3.51 3.80 -11.18
CA LEU A 48 -4.05 3.84 -9.83
C LEU A 48 -3.39 4.96 -9.02
N ALA A 49 -2.06 5.12 -9.10
CA ALA A 49 -1.33 6.14 -8.36
C ALA A 49 -1.79 7.56 -8.72
N GLY A 50 -1.99 7.85 -10.00
CA GLY A 50 -2.51 9.14 -10.46
C GLY A 50 -3.93 9.43 -9.97
N ALA A 51 -4.84 8.48 -10.17
CA ALA A 51 -6.23 8.62 -9.71
C ALA A 51 -6.30 8.75 -8.16
N TYR A 52 -5.48 7.98 -7.46
CA TYR A 52 -5.41 8.00 -6.00
C TYR A 52 -4.89 9.33 -5.44
N ALA A 53 -3.84 9.89 -6.03
CA ALA A 53 -3.27 11.18 -5.65
C ALA A 53 -4.30 12.32 -5.86
N GLY A 54 -5.05 12.29 -6.95
CA GLY A 54 -6.10 13.26 -7.25
C GLY A 54 -7.35 13.16 -6.36
N SER A 55 -7.55 12.04 -5.65
CA SER A 55 -8.71 11.88 -4.75
C SER A 55 -8.48 12.59 -3.42
N THR A 56 -9.43 13.42 -2.99
CA THR A 56 -9.34 14.22 -1.75
C THR A 56 -10.03 13.56 -0.56
N THR A 57 -10.89 12.56 -0.78
CA THR A 57 -11.68 11.91 0.27
C THR A 57 -11.23 10.48 0.54
N LEU A 58 -11.35 10.04 1.80
CA LEU A 58 -11.07 8.64 2.15
C LEU A 58 -11.97 7.67 1.39
N ALA A 59 -13.26 7.98 1.26
CA ALA A 59 -14.22 7.15 0.55
C ALA A 59 -13.86 6.99 -0.94
N GLY A 60 -13.46 8.08 -1.61
CA GLY A 60 -12.98 8.04 -2.99
C GLY A 60 -11.74 7.17 -3.15
N ARG A 61 -10.78 7.29 -2.24
CA ARG A 61 -9.57 6.46 -2.22
C ARG A 61 -9.88 4.98 -2.01
N VAL A 62 -10.78 4.66 -1.11
CA VAL A 62 -11.25 3.27 -0.88
C VAL A 62 -11.88 2.69 -2.15
N LEU A 63 -12.73 3.46 -2.85
CA LEU A 63 -13.34 3.02 -4.11
C LEU A 63 -12.28 2.75 -5.20
N LEU A 64 -11.29 3.63 -5.34
CA LEU A 64 -10.19 3.46 -6.30
C LEU A 64 -9.32 2.24 -5.98
N LEU A 65 -9.06 1.97 -4.70
CA LEU A 65 -8.25 0.84 -4.27
C LEU A 65 -8.96 -0.51 -4.39
N ARG A 66 -10.29 -0.55 -4.38
CA ARG A 66 -11.04 -1.81 -4.33
C ARG A 66 -10.72 -2.78 -5.46
N PRO A 67 -10.67 -2.41 -6.75
CA PRO A 67 -10.30 -3.32 -7.83
C PRO A 67 -8.86 -3.85 -7.67
N PHE A 68 -7.92 -3.00 -7.26
CA PHE A 68 -6.54 -3.38 -7.00
C PHE A 68 -6.45 -4.34 -5.80
N TYR A 69 -7.13 -4.03 -4.70
CA TYR A 69 -7.18 -4.86 -3.50
C TYR A 69 -7.66 -6.28 -3.83
N VAL A 70 -8.76 -6.40 -4.54
CA VAL A 70 -9.34 -7.72 -4.85
C VAL A 70 -8.46 -8.51 -5.80
N ARG A 71 -7.72 -7.88 -6.71
CA ARG A 71 -6.96 -8.56 -7.77
C ARG A 71 -5.48 -8.71 -7.49
N ALA A 72 -4.91 -7.89 -6.63
CA ALA A 72 -3.49 -7.95 -6.27
C ALA A 72 -3.29 -8.35 -4.81
N VAL A 73 -4.04 -7.75 -3.87
CA VAL A 73 -3.82 -7.98 -2.44
C VAL A 73 -4.43 -9.30 -1.97
N LEU A 74 -5.71 -9.55 -2.27
CA LEU A 74 -6.38 -10.78 -1.81
C LEU A 74 -5.74 -12.07 -2.32
N PRO A 75 -5.36 -12.21 -3.61
CA PRO A 75 -4.70 -13.41 -4.10
C PRO A 75 -3.32 -13.65 -3.47
N ALA A 76 -2.58 -12.59 -3.16
CA ALA A 76 -1.29 -12.69 -2.49
C ALA A 76 -1.41 -13.06 -1.00
N LEU A 77 -2.54 -12.67 -0.37
CA LEU A 77 -2.73 -12.80 1.07
C LEU A 77 -3.52 -14.05 1.47
N CYS A 78 -4.60 -14.36 0.76
CA CYS A 78 -5.60 -15.34 1.18
C CYS A 78 -5.55 -16.62 0.36
N ALA A 79 -5.76 -17.76 1.01
CA ALA A 79 -5.97 -19.02 0.32
C ALA A 79 -7.27 -18.99 -0.52
N PRO A 80 -7.31 -19.67 -1.69
CA PRO A 80 -8.54 -19.81 -2.46
C PRO A 80 -9.60 -20.59 -1.69
N GLY A 81 -10.86 -20.46 -2.10
CA GLY A 81 -11.99 -21.12 -1.47
C GLY A 81 -12.90 -20.16 -0.71
N GLY A 82 -13.80 -20.70 0.09
CA GLY A 82 -14.82 -20.00 0.86
C GLY A 82 -16.24 -20.32 0.41
N GLY A 83 -17.21 -19.76 1.12
CA GLY A 83 -18.61 -19.99 0.89
C GLY A 83 -19.50 -18.96 1.60
N ALA A 84 -20.80 -19.27 1.66
CA ALA A 84 -21.79 -18.37 2.25
C ALA A 84 -21.55 -18.11 3.76
N ALA A 85 -21.01 -19.11 4.46
CA ALA A 85 -20.77 -18.99 5.92
C ALA A 85 -19.76 -17.90 6.29
N GLU A 86 -18.69 -17.74 5.48
CA GLU A 86 -17.63 -16.77 5.74
C GLU A 86 -17.90 -15.40 5.11
N ARG A 87 -18.98 -15.27 4.33
CA ARG A 87 -19.27 -14.07 3.53
C ARG A 87 -19.20 -12.77 4.32
N ASN A 88 -19.94 -12.70 5.43
CA ASN A 88 -20.01 -11.48 6.24
C ASN A 88 -18.68 -11.16 6.92
N ALA A 89 -17.95 -12.18 7.38
CA ALA A 89 -16.63 -12.01 7.98
C ALA A 89 -15.62 -11.49 6.94
N CYS A 90 -15.64 -12.02 5.70
CA CYS A 90 -14.81 -11.53 4.60
C CYS A 90 -15.11 -10.07 4.27
N ILE A 91 -16.40 -9.68 4.13
CA ILE A 91 -16.80 -8.29 3.83
C ILE A 91 -16.33 -7.33 4.91
N ALA A 92 -16.49 -7.70 6.19
CA ALA A 92 -16.05 -6.86 7.31
C ALA A 92 -14.52 -6.69 7.32
N ALA A 93 -13.77 -7.79 7.13
CA ALA A 93 -12.32 -7.75 7.08
C ALA A 93 -11.79 -6.97 5.86
N ASP A 94 -12.42 -7.12 4.69
CA ASP A 94 -12.05 -6.34 3.48
C ASP A 94 -12.28 -4.84 3.69
N THR A 95 -13.38 -4.48 4.34
CA THR A 95 -13.68 -3.08 4.67
C THR A 95 -12.62 -2.49 5.58
N ALA A 96 -12.20 -3.22 6.62
CA ALA A 96 -11.12 -2.81 7.51
C ALA A 96 -9.80 -2.64 6.74
N CYS A 97 -9.37 -3.65 5.98
CA CYS A 97 -8.17 -3.60 5.16
C CYS A 97 -8.16 -2.41 4.19
N LEU A 98 -9.25 -2.19 3.44
CA LEU A 98 -9.35 -1.09 2.50
C LEU A 98 -9.23 0.28 3.16
N ASN A 99 -9.88 0.46 4.32
CA ASN A 99 -9.78 1.71 5.09
C ASN A 99 -8.36 1.96 5.61
N SER A 100 -7.73 0.94 6.20
CA SER A 100 -6.36 1.05 6.71
C SER A 100 -5.35 1.27 5.58
N LEU A 101 -5.51 0.57 4.45
CA LEU A 101 -4.67 0.74 3.26
C LEU A 101 -4.82 2.15 2.67
N ALA A 102 -6.05 2.65 2.54
CA ALA A 102 -6.29 4.00 2.03
C ALA A 102 -5.66 5.07 2.92
N ARG A 103 -5.76 4.94 4.24
CA ARG A 103 -5.11 5.87 5.18
C ARG A 103 -3.58 5.80 5.08
N ARG A 104 -3.03 4.59 5.02
CA ARG A 104 -1.58 4.38 4.93
C ARG A 104 -0.99 4.95 3.64
N LEU A 105 -1.63 4.70 2.50
CA LEU A 105 -1.17 5.20 1.21
C LEU A 105 -1.35 6.72 1.07
N ALA A 106 -2.30 7.33 1.77
CA ALA A 106 -2.47 8.79 1.76
C ALA A 106 -1.21 9.53 2.24
N LEU A 107 -0.44 8.94 3.18
CA LEU A 107 0.82 9.53 3.63
C LEU A 107 1.88 9.58 2.53
N SER A 108 1.78 8.74 1.48
CA SER A 108 2.71 8.79 0.36
C SER A 108 2.68 10.14 -0.38
N ILE A 109 1.50 10.79 -0.42
CA ILE A 109 1.33 12.13 -0.99
C ILE A 109 2.11 13.15 -0.14
N HIS A 110 1.94 13.11 1.18
CA HIS A 110 2.65 14.01 2.08
C HIS A 110 4.18 13.77 2.08
N VAL A 111 4.61 12.51 1.92
CA VAL A 111 6.03 12.18 1.76
C VAL A 111 6.59 12.81 0.49
N ALA A 112 5.85 12.79 -0.62
CA ALA A 112 6.26 13.45 -1.87
C ALA A 112 6.46 14.95 -1.66
N THR A 113 5.49 15.65 -1.06
CA THR A 113 5.60 17.08 -0.73
C THR A 113 6.84 17.38 0.11
N ARG A 114 7.09 16.61 1.17
CA ARG A 114 8.27 16.82 2.03
C ARG A 114 9.60 16.51 1.34
N LYS A 115 9.64 15.50 0.48
CA LYS A 115 10.83 15.23 -0.34
C LYS A 115 11.10 16.39 -1.32
N ARG A 116 10.05 16.97 -1.87
CA ARG A 116 10.17 18.13 -2.74
C ARG A 116 10.67 19.37 -2.01
N GLU A 117 10.17 19.64 -0.81
CA GLU A 117 10.66 20.74 0.03
C GLU A 117 12.14 20.59 0.42
N ALA A 118 12.57 19.37 0.71
CA ALA A 118 13.98 19.06 1.01
C ALA A 118 14.87 19.06 -0.22
N LEU A 119 14.31 18.77 -1.38
CA LEU A 119 14.88 18.75 -2.73
C LEU A 119 16.39 18.39 -2.79
N PRO A 120 16.78 17.16 -2.42
CA PRO A 120 18.18 16.72 -2.56
C PRO A 120 18.63 16.79 -4.03
N ASP A 121 19.90 17.06 -4.28
CA ASP A 121 20.48 17.23 -5.62
C ASP A 121 20.12 16.10 -6.59
N ALA A 122 20.16 14.86 -6.12
CA ALA A 122 19.79 13.68 -6.92
C ALA A 122 18.32 13.73 -7.34
N LEU A 123 17.41 14.17 -6.46
CA LEU A 123 15.99 14.31 -6.79
C LEU A 123 15.76 15.49 -7.71
N GLN A 124 16.43 16.63 -7.49
CA GLN A 124 16.36 17.80 -8.36
C GLN A 124 16.78 17.44 -9.78
N THR A 125 17.90 16.73 -9.94
CA THR A 125 18.39 16.25 -11.24
C THR A 125 17.38 15.32 -11.91
N ALA A 126 16.81 14.37 -11.16
CA ALA A 126 15.83 13.43 -11.68
C ALA A 126 14.54 14.13 -12.15
N LEU A 127 14.02 15.08 -11.37
CA LEU A 127 12.84 15.87 -11.74
C LEU A 127 13.06 16.69 -13.00
N GLY A 128 14.25 17.26 -13.20
CA GLY A 128 14.61 17.99 -14.40
C GLY A 128 14.58 17.15 -15.68
N THR A 129 14.57 15.81 -15.57
CA THR A 129 14.42 14.93 -16.76
C THR A 129 12.97 14.63 -17.13
N GLY A 130 12.02 14.82 -16.20
CA GLY A 130 10.62 14.40 -16.36
C GLY A 130 10.42 12.87 -16.44
N ASP A 131 11.48 12.07 -16.23
CA ASP A 131 11.44 10.60 -16.34
C ASP A 131 10.98 9.96 -15.00
N PRO A 132 9.79 9.32 -14.95
CA PRO A 132 9.28 8.68 -13.75
C PRO A 132 10.24 7.64 -13.15
N ALA A 133 10.96 6.88 -13.96
CA ALA A 133 11.87 5.84 -13.48
C ALA A 133 13.08 6.46 -12.78
N ARG A 134 13.62 7.57 -13.29
CA ARG A 134 14.70 8.31 -12.63
C ARG A 134 14.25 8.92 -11.31
N VAL A 135 13.04 9.49 -11.26
CA VAL A 135 12.46 10.02 -10.03
C VAL A 135 12.25 8.92 -9.02
N GLU A 136 11.71 7.76 -9.43
CA GLU A 136 11.53 6.61 -8.55
C GLU A 136 12.86 6.14 -7.95
N ASN A 137 13.90 6.01 -8.76
CA ASN A 137 15.24 5.64 -8.29
C ASN A 137 15.79 6.66 -7.29
N ALA A 138 15.63 7.95 -7.53
CA ALA A 138 16.10 9.01 -6.65
C ALA A 138 15.39 9.04 -5.28
N ILE A 139 14.14 8.59 -5.21
CA ILE A 139 13.38 8.54 -3.95
C ILE A 139 13.44 7.19 -3.23
N THR A 140 13.95 6.13 -3.87
CA THR A 140 14.04 4.79 -3.29
C THR A 140 15.11 4.74 -2.20
N ASN A 141 14.74 4.19 -1.05
CA ASN A 141 15.66 3.97 0.07
C ASN A 141 15.48 2.55 0.61
N LEU A 142 16.34 1.64 0.14
CA LEU A 142 16.27 0.21 0.47
C LEU A 142 16.40 -0.06 1.98
N SER A 143 17.18 0.75 2.71
CA SER A 143 17.30 0.60 4.16
C SER A 143 16.00 0.92 4.89
N VAL A 144 15.29 1.97 4.46
CA VAL A 144 13.96 2.32 5.02
C VAL A 144 12.95 1.22 4.68
N GLU A 145 12.95 0.71 3.45
CA GLU A 145 12.05 -0.37 3.02
C GLU A 145 12.29 -1.66 3.81
N ALA A 146 13.55 -2.06 3.98
CA ALA A 146 13.91 -3.20 4.84
C ALA A 146 13.41 -3.01 6.29
N GLY A 147 13.50 -1.78 6.82
CA GLY A 147 12.96 -1.45 8.13
C GLY A 147 11.43 -1.57 8.21
N VAL A 148 10.72 -1.24 7.13
CA VAL A 148 9.26 -1.46 7.05
C VAL A 148 8.95 -2.95 7.11
N LEU A 149 9.61 -3.76 6.27
CA LEU A 149 9.40 -5.21 6.23
C LEU A 149 9.65 -5.86 7.59
N ALA A 150 10.75 -5.51 8.26
CA ALA A 150 11.08 -6.05 9.58
C ALA A 150 9.98 -5.73 10.62
N ARG A 151 9.42 -4.50 10.61
CA ARG A 151 8.32 -4.11 11.51
C ARG A 151 7.04 -4.88 11.22
N VAL A 152 6.69 -5.04 9.94
CA VAL A 152 5.50 -5.79 9.51
C VAL A 152 5.58 -7.24 9.95
N GLU A 153 6.71 -7.90 9.72
CA GLU A 153 6.93 -9.28 10.15
C GLU A 153 6.86 -9.42 11.68
N ALA A 154 7.53 -8.53 12.42
CA ALA A 154 7.50 -8.55 13.88
C ALA A 154 6.06 -8.35 14.40
N ARG A 155 5.27 -7.44 13.79
CA ARG A 155 3.89 -7.21 14.15
C ARG A 155 3.01 -8.41 13.84
N ALA A 156 3.18 -9.03 12.67
CA ALA A 156 2.42 -10.23 12.29
C ALA A 156 2.68 -11.40 13.27
N ARG A 157 3.94 -11.62 13.65
CA ARG A 157 4.29 -12.63 14.67
C ARG A 157 3.65 -12.31 16.04
N LYS A 158 3.67 -11.04 16.45
CA LYS A 158 3.00 -10.60 17.69
C LYS A 158 1.48 -10.85 17.67
N ASN A 159 0.86 -10.78 16.51
CA ASN A 159 -0.56 -11.09 16.30
C ASN A 159 -0.87 -12.60 16.22
N GLY A 160 0.13 -13.46 16.41
CA GLY A 160 -0.03 -14.92 16.34
C GLY A 160 -0.20 -15.44 14.91
N ALA A 161 0.28 -14.71 13.90
CA ALA A 161 0.32 -15.20 12.53
C ALA A 161 1.33 -16.35 12.40
N ASP A 162 0.98 -17.39 11.66
CA ASP A 162 1.90 -18.48 11.33
C ASP A 162 3.00 -18.02 10.36
N ALA A 163 4.03 -18.84 10.19
CA ALA A 163 5.19 -18.51 9.35
C ALA A 163 4.81 -18.27 7.88
N ASP A 164 3.79 -18.95 7.38
CA ASP A 164 3.32 -18.77 6.01
C ASP A 164 2.61 -17.43 5.82
N THR A 165 1.74 -17.06 6.75
CA THR A 165 1.08 -15.75 6.77
C THR A 165 2.10 -14.61 6.91
N VAL A 166 3.11 -14.75 7.79
CA VAL A 166 4.19 -13.76 7.92
C VAL A 166 4.92 -13.58 6.59
N ARG A 167 5.28 -14.68 5.92
CA ARG A 167 5.95 -14.63 4.61
C ARG A 167 5.08 -13.97 3.54
N ARG A 168 3.79 -14.34 3.45
CA ARG A 168 2.85 -13.73 2.49
C ARG A 168 2.69 -12.22 2.72
N LEU A 169 2.64 -11.78 3.96
CA LEU A 169 2.61 -10.35 4.29
C LEU A 169 3.89 -9.63 3.89
N ALA A 170 5.06 -10.22 4.14
CA ALA A 170 6.33 -9.63 3.73
C ALA A 170 6.41 -9.47 2.20
N VAL A 171 6.04 -10.51 1.45
CA VAL A 171 5.97 -10.47 -0.03
C VAL A 171 4.94 -9.44 -0.50
N LEU A 172 3.74 -9.39 0.09
CA LEU A 172 2.73 -8.39 -0.24
C LEU A 172 3.24 -6.96 -0.05
N TYR A 173 3.95 -6.69 1.05
CA TYR A 173 4.55 -5.36 1.27
C TYR A 173 5.68 -5.08 0.28
N ALA A 174 6.58 -6.02 0.05
CA ALA A 174 7.74 -5.83 -0.83
C ALA A 174 7.33 -5.63 -2.29
N ASP A 175 6.42 -6.46 -2.80
CA ASP A 175 6.14 -6.56 -4.23
C ASP A 175 4.90 -5.74 -4.65
N VAL A 176 4.05 -5.34 -3.69
CA VAL A 176 2.77 -4.69 -4.00
C VAL A 176 2.63 -3.32 -3.32
N LEU A 177 2.71 -3.26 -1.99
CA LEU A 177 2.36 -2.03 -1.26
C LEU A 177 3.48 -0.97 -1.29
N ILE A 178 4.73 -1.37 -1.13
CA ILE A 178 5.87 -0.45 -1.21
C ILE A 178 6.01 0.11 -2.64
N PRO A 179 5.96 -0.70 -3.71
CA PRO A 179 5.95 -0.20 -5.08
C PRO A 179 4.80 0.77 -5.36
N LEU A 180 3.57 0.45 -4.96
CA LEU A 180 2.43 1.37 -5.14
C LEU A 180 2.63 2.69 -4.38
N SER A 181 3.14 2.63 -3.16
CA SER A 181 3.48 3.84 -2.37
C SER A 181 4.51 4.71 -3.09
N ARG A 182 5.54 4.10 -3.74
CA ARG A 182 6.52 4.84 -4.55
C ARG A 182 5.88 5.48 -5.78
N LYS A 183 5.03 4.75 -6.51
CA LYS A 183 4.32 5.30 -7.68
C LYS A 183 3.46 6.52 -7.32
N ILE A 184 2.76 6.48 -6.19
CA ILE A 184 2.00 7.63 -5.68
C ILE A 184 2.93 8.82 -5.39
N GLN A 185 4.11 8.59 -4.80
CA GLN A 185 5.09 9.66 -4.55
C GLN A 185 5.63 10.23 -5.88
N VAL A 186 6.00 9.37 -6.83
CA VAL A 186 6.50 9.80 -8.16
C VAL A 186 5.46 10.66 -8.86
N HIS A 187 4.19 10.23 -8.87
CA HIS A 187 3.12 11.01 -9.47
C HIS A 187 2.99 12.39 -8.81
N GLY A 188 2.97 12.47 -7.47
CA GLY A 188 2.90 13.73 -6.76
C GLY A 188 4.09 14.65 -7.03
N LEU A 189 5.30 14.10 -7.14
CA LEU A 189 6.51 14.86 -7.44
C LEU A 189 6.51 15.43 -8.87
N LEU A 190 6.01 14.67 -9.84
CA LEU A 190 5.97 15.11 -11.25
C LEU A 190 4.79 16.04 -11.56
N ALA A 191 3.66 15.90 -10.86
CA ALA A 191 2.49 16.76 -11.06
C ALA A 191 2.71 18.22 -10.63
N GLU A 192 3.66 18.46 -9.75
CA GLU A 192 4.03 19.78 -9.26
C GLU A 192 5.32 20.33 -9.94
N ALA A 193 5.92 19.59 -10.87
CA ALA A 193 7.11 20.00 -11.62
C ALA A 193 6.72 20.78 -12.87
#